data_dbd6b98a448d416421a6b8476a7f0126
#
_entry.id   dbd6b98a448d416421a6b8476a7f0126
#
_cell.length_a   1.000
_cell.length_b   1.000
_cell.length_c   1.000
_cell.angle_alpha   90.00
_cell.angle_beta   90.00
_cell.angle_gamma   90.00
#
_symmetry.space_group_name_H-M   'P 1'
#
loop_
_entity.id
_entity.type
_entity.pdbx_description
1 polymer ?
#
loop_
_entity_poly.entity_id
_entity_poly.type
_entity_poly.pdbx_seq_one_letter_code
_entity_poly.pdbx_strand_id
1 'polypeptide(L)'
;MPKIVKFTDRIQYLQMSYDPLSADVIAVRGDSAWWIFDVGACDEAARFINDLPHVFADCKVGENAANFECCNDAAAPLKKNIVISHFHRDHLLNVMRDLQGDVSLDFDAIYVGAYTSKSFGEIEGVVKNVVMEPVSFDDGVKIQILPIPNSHAKGSLALIVDDYVFLGDATYPMVGHGAPDVYNVQILGEQIKLLKSLKSTRFCLSHKRGLVRDKDSVIQFLESVYARRRKNENYIEA
;
A
#
# COMPACT_ATOMS: atom_id res chain seq x y z
N MET A 1 -3.15 -19.35 -7.49
CA MET A 1 -2.12 -18.76 -6.59
C MET A 1 -1.76 -17.37 -7.07
N PRO A 2 -1.66 -16.40 -6.18
CA PRO A 2 -1.18 -15.05 -6.51
C PRO A 2 0.25 -15.12 -7.08
N LYS A 3 0.55 -14.20 -8.01
CA LYS A 3 1.84 -14.17 -8.70
C LYS A 3 2.63 -12.94 -8.27
N ILE A 4 3.94 -13.12 -8.13
CA ILE A 4 4.86 -12.00 -7.96
C ILE A 4 5.11 -11.39 -9.34
N VAL A 5 4.94 -10.07 -9.44
CA VAL A 5 5.13 -9.31 -10.66
C VAL A 5 6.22 -8.26 -10.42
N LYS A 6 7.28 -8.29 -11.21
CA LYS A 6 8.27 -7.21 -11.24
C LYS A 6 7.66 -6.05 -12.01
N PHE A 7 7.55 -4.91 -11.34
CA PHE A 7 6.88 -3.72 -11.86
C PHE A 7 7.86 -2.68 -12.41
N THR A 8 8.95 -2.45 -11.64
CA THR A 8 10.13 -1.68 -12.05
C THR A 8 11.37 -2.38 -11.49
N ASP A 9 12.55 -1.81 -11.65
CA ASP A 9 13.76 -2.37 -11.03
C ASP A 9 13.74 -2.28 -9.50
N ARG A 10 12.95 -1.37 -8.93
CA ARG A 10 12.82 -1.17 -7.48
C ARG A 10 11.46 -1.58 -6.91
N ILE A 11 10.47 -1.85 -7.75
CA ILE A 11 9.11 -2.15 -7.31
C ILE A 11 8.69 -3.52 -7.83
N GLN A 12 8.26 -4.37 -6.91
CA GLN A 12 7.59 -5.63 -7.20
C GLN A 12 6.32 -5.75 -6.35
N TYR A 13 5.38 -6.56 -6.78
CA TYR A 13 4.19 -6.80 -6.00
C TYR A 13 3.70 -8.24 -6.11
N LEU A 14 3.09 -8.72 -5.04
CA LEU A 14 2.29 -9.92 -5.04
C LEU A 14 0.87 -9.55 -5.45
N GLN A 15 0.34 -10.20 -6.47
CA GLN A 15 -1.05 -9.97 -6.90
C GLN A 15 -2.04 -10.38 -5.83
N MET A 16 -3.17 -9.67 -5.79
CA MET A 16 -4.32 -10.02 -4.95
C MET A 16 -4.75 -11.47 -5.07
N SER A 17 -5.40 -11.98 -4.04
CA SER A 17 -6.12 -13.27 -4.03
C SER A 17 -7.61 -13.04 -3.81
N TYR A 18 -8.45 -13.93 -4.34
CA TYR A 18 -9.89 -13.92 -4.08
C TYR A 18 -10.30 -14.94 -3.00
N ASP A 19 -9.47 -15.94 -2.75
CA ASP A 19 -9.73 -16.97 -1.75
C ASP A 19 -8.42 -17.38 -1.05
N PRO A 20 -8.19 -16.90 0.20
CA PRO A 20 -8.96 -15.84 0.86
C PRO A 20 -8.81 -14.50 0.12
N LEU A 21 -9.77 -13.59 0.30
CA LEU A 21 -9.62 -12.23 -0.22
C LEU A 21 -8.41 -11.57 0.43
N SER A 22 -7.47 -11.12 -0.40
CA SER A 22 -6.22 -10.50 0.01
C SER A 22 -5.84 -9.42 -0.99
N ALA A 23 -5.51 -8.24 -0.50
CA ALA A 23 -5.06 -7.13 -1.33
C ALA A 23 -3.74 -7.43 -2.03
N ASP A 24 -3.42 -6.64 -3.06
CA ASP A 24 -2.08 -6.60 -3.63
C ASP A 24 -1.08 -6.12 -2.57
N VAL A 25 0.06 -6.79 -2.44
CA VAL A 25 1.15 -6.40 -1.52
C VAL A 25 2.29 -5.85 -2.34
N ILE A 26 2.59 -4.57 -2.17
CA ILE A 26 3.63 -3.89 -2.93
C ILE A 26 4.90 -3.80 -2.10
N ALA A 27 6.04 -4.16 -2.68
CA ALA A 27 7.36 -3.99 -2.08
C ALA A 27 8.22 -3.06 -2.92
N VAL A 28 8.67 -1.98 -2.31
CA VAL A 28 9.55 -0.98 -2.91
C VAL A 28 10.93 -1.06 -2.28
N ARG A 29 11.96 -1.25 -3.10
CA ARG A 29 13.34 -1.31 -2.67
C ARG A 29 13.94 0.09 -2.55
N GLY A 30 14.17 0.56 -1.33
CA GLY A 30 15.04 1.71 -1.05
C GLY A 30 16.51 1.34 -1.05
N ASP A 31 17.39 2.23 -0.63
CA ASP A 31 18.82 1.95 -0.45
C ASP A 31 19.11 1.36 0.94
N SER A 32 18.29 1.67 1.95
CA SER A 32 18.46 1.20 3.34
C SER A 32 17.29 0.37 3.86
N ALA A 33 16.14 0.36 3.17
CA ALA A 33 14.95 -0.35 3.62
C ALA A 33 14.08 -0.86 2.47
N TRP A 34 13.24 -1.86 2.78
CA TRP A 34 12.05 -2.18 2.03
C TRP A 34 10.87 -1.33 2.55
N TRP A 35 10.10 -0.77 1.64
CA TRP A 35 8.83 -0.10 1.92
C TRP A 35 7.71 -0.97 1.37
N ILE A 36 6.89 -1.50 2.26
CA ILE A 36 5.86 -2.50 1.95
C ILE A 36 4.50 -1.85 2.12
N PHE A 37 3.69 -1.79 1.07
CA PHE A 37 2.35 -1.23 1.13
C PHE A 37 1.33 -2.35 1.17
N ASP A 38 0.58 -2.41 2.28
CA ASP A 38 -0.30 -3.48 2.74
C ASP A 38 0.42 -4.82 2.98
N VAL A 39 -0.21 -5.71 3.73
CA VAL A 39 0.35 -7.02 4.08
C VAL A 39 -0.54 -8.18 3.65
N GLY A 40 -1.72 -7.86 3.09
CA GLY A 40 -2.66 -8.87 2.66
C GLY A 40 -3.25 -9.72 3.80
N ALA A 41 -3.86 -10.82 3.39
CA ALA A 41 -4.55 -11.76 4.30
C ALA A 41 -4.15 -13.22 4.08
N CYS A 42 -3.54 -13.56 2.94
CA CYS A 42 -3.15 -14.93 2.59
C CYS A 42 -1.73 -15.26 3.05
N ASP A 43 -1.42 -16.56 3.16
CA ASP A 43 -0.09 -17.03 3.56
C ASP A 43 0.99 -16.69 2.53
N GLU A 44 0.62 -16.61 1.24
CA GLU A 44 1.52 -16.18 0.19
C GLU A 44 2.01 -14.73 0.40
N ALA A 45 1.14 -13.86 0.94
CA ALA A 45 1.51 -12.49 1.25
C ALA A 45 2.50 -12.42 2.41
N ALA A 46 2.30 -13.20 3.48
CA ALA A 46 3.25 -13.28 4.58
C ALA A 46 4.61 -13.83 4.11
N ARG A 47 4.61 -14.90 3.30
CA ARG A 47 5.84 -15.46 2.71
C ARG A 47 6.54 -14.43 1.81
N PHE A 48 5.79 -13.75 0.94
CA PHE A 48 6.37 -12.72 0.07
C PHE A 48 7.12 -11.64 0.86
N ILE A 49 6.55 -11.17 1.98
CA ILE A 49 7.18 -10.16 2.84
C ILE A 49 8.44 -10.72 3.52
N ASN A 50 8.38 -11.94 4.04
CA ASN A 50 9.52 -12.55 4.74
C ASN A 50 10.66 -12.90 3.78
N ASP A 51 10.34 -13.32 2.55
CA ASP A 51 11.32 -13.69 1.53
C ASP A 51 12.02 -12.46 0.89
N LEU A 52 11.59 -11.21 1.22
CA LEU A 52 12.32 -10.02 0.78
C LEU A 52 13.73 -10.03 1.38
N PRO A 53 14.78 -9.88 0.54
CA PRO A 53 16.15 -10.02 1.02
C PRO A 53 16.52 -9.00 2.09
N HIS A 54 17.24 -9.41 3.11
CA HIS A 54 17.79 -8.55 4.16
C HIS A 54 19.03 -7.78 3.73
N VAL A 55 19.67 -8.18 2.63
CA VAL A 55 20.88 -7.54 2.08
C VAL A 55 20.69 -7.44 0.58
N PHE A 56 20.92 -6.27 0.00
CA PHE A 56 21.06 -6.18 -1.44
C PHE A 56 22.41 -6.78 -1.83
N ALA A 57 22.38 -7.97 -2.38
CA ALA A 57 23.54 -8.43 -3.14
C ALA A 57 23.66 -7.51 -4.36
N ASP A 58 24.67 -6.66 -4.40
CA ASP A 58 25.13 -6.04 -5.64
C ASP A 58 25.69 -7.15 -6.55
N CYS A 59 24.77 -7.95 -7.12
CA CYS A 59 25.12 -8.83 -8.21
C CYS A 59 25.36 -7.94 -9.43
N LYS A 60 26.58 -7.42 -9.58
CA LYS A 60 27.10 -7.12 -10.91
C LYS A 60 27.09 -8.45 -11.65
N VAL A 61 26.14 -8.62 -12.56
CA VAL A 61 26.16 -9.71 -13.54
C VAL A 61 27.37 -9.44 -14.42
N GLY A 62 28.52 -9.99 -14.01
CA GLY A 62 29.69 -10.10 -14.86
C GLY A 62 29.35 -11.09 -15.98
N GLU A 63 29.74 -10.79 -17.21
CA GLU A 63 29.49 -11.57 -18.40
C GLU A 63 30.06 -13.01 -18.39
N ASN A 64 30.55 -13.51 -17.25
CA ASN A 64 31.08 -14.87 -17.11
C ASN A 64 30.50 -15.55 -15.86
N ALA A 65 29.57 -16.46 -16.09
CA ALA A 65 28.81 -17.23 -15.10
C ALA A 65 29.61 -18.29 -14.31
N ALA A 66 30.84 -18.05 -13.89
CA ALA A 66 31.68 -19.05 -13.23
C ALA A 66 32.22 -18.69 -11.85
N ASN A 67 32.15 -17.45 -11.37
CA ASN A 67 32.65 -17.10 -10.03
C ASN A 67 31.62 -16.19 -9.31
N PHE A 68 30.87 -16.78 -8.40
CA PHE A 68 30.13 -16.05 -7.36
C PHE A 68 31.11 -15.70 -6.23
N GLU A 69 31.78 -14.58 -6.31
CA GLU A 69 32.41 -13.96 -5.13
C GLU A 69 31.36 -13.07 -4.46
N CYS A 70 30.73 -13.57 -3.39
CA CYS A 70 30.00 -12.74 -2.45
C CYS A 70 31.00 -11.78 -1.84
N CYS A 71 30.86 -10.48 -2.13
CA CYS A 71 31.55 -9.43 -1.37
C CYS A 71 30.98 -9.45 0.06
N ASN A 72 31.70 -10.08 0.97
CA ASN A 72 31.44 -10.12 2.41
C ASN A 72 31.85 -8.80 3.08
N ASP A 73 31.38 -7.66 2.58
CA ASP A 73 31.34 -6.47 3.40
C ASP A 73 29.99 -6.50 4.14
N ALA A 74 30.07 -6.49 5.48
CA ALA A 74 28.90 -6.59 6.36
C ALA A 74 27.97 -5.37 6.17
N ALA A 75 27.21 -5.37 5.09
CA ALA A 75 26.14 -4.41 4.91
C ALA A 75 25.12 -4.61 6.03
N ALA A 76 24.70 -3.52 6.68
CA ALA A 76 23.66 -3.58 7.69
C ALA A 76 22.40 -4.22 7.07
N PRO A 77 21.68 -5.07 7.81
CA PRO A 77 20.46 -5.68 7.30
C PRO A 77 19.46 -4.60 6.93
N LEU A 78 18.80 -4.79 5.78
CA LEU A 78 17.77 -3.88 5.32
C LEU A 78 16.59 -3.93 6.25
N LYS A 79 16.13 -2.76 6.66
CA LYS A 79 14.90 -2.62 7.42
C LYS A 79 13.68 -2.92 6.54
N LYS A 80 12.60 -3.37 7.16
CA LYS A 80 11.30 -3.52 6.52
C LYS A 80 10.30 -2.58 7.16
N ASN A 81 9.84 -1.60 6.40
CA ASN A 81 8.84 -0.62 6.82
C ASN A 81 7.50 -0.93 6.16
N ILE A 82 6.49 -1.26 6.95
CA ILE A 82 5.14 -1.54 6.46
C ILE A 82 4.31 -0.26 6.49
N VAL A 83 3.55 0.00 5.44
CA VAL A 83 2.54 1.07 5.34
C VAL A 83 1.20 0.42 5.09
N ILE A 84 0.26 0.51 6.02
CA ILE A 84 -1.10 -0.04 5.85
C ILE A 84 -2.01 1.05 5.28
N SER A 85 -2.60 0.75 4.13
CA SER A 85 -3.52 1.68 3.47
C SER A 85 -4.74 1.99 4.32
N HIS A 86 -5.38 0.98 4.91
CA HIS A 86 -6.56 1.14 5.77
C HIS A 86 -6.87 -0.12 6.60
N PHE A 87 -7.91 -0.07 7.43
CA PHE A 87 -8.19 -1.07 8.46
C PHE A 87 -8.94 -2.33 7.99
N HIS A 88 -9.26 -2.50 6.70
CA HIS A 88 -9.94 -3.72 6.23
C HIS A 88 -9.00 -4.92 6.27
N ARG A 89 -9.59 -6.08 6.61
CA ARG A 89 -8.83 -7.30 6.93
C ARG A 89 -7.97 -7.80 5.78
N ASP A 90 -8.45 -7.70 4.57
CA ASP A 90 -7.73 -8.11 3.35
C ASP A 90 -6.46 -7.28 3.06
N HIS A 91 -6.28 -6.13 3.73
CA HIS A 91 -5.09 -5.29 3.68
C HIS A 91 -4.14 -5.49 4.87
N LEU A 92 -4.67 -5.81 6.06
CA LEU A 92 -3.87 -5.81 7.30
C LEU A 92 -3.90 -7.13 8.08
N LEU A 93 -4.64 -8.16 7.63
CA LEU A 93 -4.89 -9.36 8.43
C LEU A 93 -3.60 -10.06 8.87
N ASN A 94 -2.55 -10.06 8.03
CA ASN A 94 -1.31 -10.75 8.39
C ASN A 94 -0.57 -10.07 9.56
N VAL A 95 -0.71 -8.75 9.79
CA VAL A 95 -0.23 -8.11 11.03
C VAL A 95 -1.03 -8.63 12.23
N MET A 96 -2.34 -8.78 12.12
CA MET A 96 -3.16 -9.31 13.22
C MET A 96 -2.86 -10.77 13.51
N ARG A 97 -2.59 -11.58 12.49
CA ARG A 97 -2.20 -12.99 12.62
C ARG A 97 -0.81 -13.13 13.26
N ASP A 98 0.12 -12.23 12.95
CA ASP A 98 1.44 -12.15 13.56
C ASP A 98 1.32 -11.89 15.07
N LEU A 99 0.50 -10.93 15.47
CA LEU A 99 0.19 -10.64 16.88
C LEU A 99 -0.47 -11.81 17.63
N GLN A 100 -1.16 -12.70 16.91
CA GLN A 100 -1.79 -13.89 17.47
C GLN A 100 -0.84 -15.12 17.47
N GLY A 101 0.32 -15.00 16.82
CA GLY A 101 1.28 -16.10 16.67
C GLY A 101 0.92 -17.10 15.56
N ASP A 102 -0.07 -16.79 14.72
CA ASP A 102 -0.51 -17.65 13.61
C ASP A 102 0.44 -17.60 12.41
N VAL A 103 1.10 -16.48 12.22
CA VAL A 103 2.17 -16.27 11.22
C VAL A 103 3.30 -15.50 11.88
N SER A 104 4.47 -15.49 11.27
CA SER A 104 5.56 -14.59 11.67
C SER A 104 5.80 -13.63 10.55
N LEU A 105 5.73 -12.33 10.83
CA LEU A 105 6.14 -11.27 9.92
C LEU A 105 7.42 -10.63 10.47
N ASP A 106 8.40 -10.48 9.60
CA ASP A 106 9.64 -9.81 9.92
C ASP A 106 9.61 -8.38 9.38
N PHE A 107 9.49 -7.40 10.30
CA PHE A 107 9.46 -5.97 9.97
C PHE A 107 9.87 -5.10 11.17
N ASP A 108 10.42 -3.91 10.89
CA ASP A 108 11.00 -3.00 11.89
C ASP A 108 10.06 -1.86 12.28
N ALA A 109 9.25 -1.39 11.32
CA ALA A 109 8.33 -0.29 11.56
C ALA A 109 7.02 -0.47 10.80
N ILE A 110 5.95 0.09 11.38
CA ILE A 110 4.64 0.14 10.74
C ILE A 110 4.09 1.57 10.76
N TYR A 111 3.57 2.00 9.62
CA TYR A 111 2.93 3.30 9.40
C TYR A 111 1.45 3.08 9.15
N VAL A 112 0.61 3.69 9.95
CA VAL A 112 -0.84 3.49 9.93
C VAL A 112 -1.58 4.81 10.10
N GLY A 113 -2.76 4.93 9.51
CA GLY A 113 -3.65 6.05 9.80
C GLY A 113 -4.32 5.90 11.18
N ALA A 114 -4.89 6.99 11.69
CA ALA A 114 -5.47 7.08 13.04
C ALA A 114 -6.57 6.04 13.32
N TYR A 115 -7.35 5.63 12.31
CA TYR A 115 -8.36 4.59 12.46
C TYR A 115 -7.75 3.18 12.45
N THR A 116 -6.86 2.91 11.53
CA THR A 116 -6.14 1.64 11.43
C THR A 116 -5.32 1.36 12.69
N SER A 117 -4.74 2.40 13.32
CA SER A 117 -3.98 2.27 14.57
C SER A 117 -4.78 1.67 15.73
N LYS A 118 -6.11 1.74 15.67
CA LYS A 118 -7.02 1.18 16.68
C LYS A 118 -7.28 -0.32 16.50
N SER A 119 -6.92 -0.88 15.35
CA SER A 119 -7.16 -2.30 15.04
C SER A 119 -6.20 -3.23 15.77
N PHE A 120 -5.06 -2.71 16.26
CA PHE A 120 -4.06 -3.45 17.03
C PHE A 120 -3.31 -2.54 17.99
N GLY A 121 -2.81 -3.14 19.08
CA GLY A 121 -2.01 -2.47 20.12
C GLY A 121 -0.58 -2.17 19.70
N GLU A 122 0.31 -2.08 20.69
CA GLU A 122 1.76 -2.05 20.46
C GLU A 122 2.24 -3.41 19.97
N ILE A 123 3.29 -3.42 19.16
CA ILE A 123 3.93 -4.62 18.63
C ILE A 123 5.36 -4.65 19.19
N GLU A 124 5.71 -5.70 19.90
CA GLU A 124 7.02 -5.83 20.52
C GLU A 124 8.14 -5.76 19.46
N GLY A 125 9.13 -4.92 19.70
CA GLY A 125 10.27 -4.72 18.79
C GLY A 125 9.97 -3.91 17.54
N VAL A 126 8.73 -3.45 17.30
CA VAL A 126 8.32 -2.71 16.12
C VAL A 126 7.98 -1.27 16.44
N VAL A 127 8.50 -0.33 15.64
CA VAL A 127 8.15 1.10 15.77
C VAL A 127 6.82 1.37 15.10
N LYS A 128 5.78 1.69 15.88
CA LYS A 128 4.46 2.06 15.38
C LYS A 128 4.33 3.56 15.17
N ASN A 129 4.09 3.98 13.94
CA ASN A 129 3.94 5.37 13.53
C ASN A 129 2.49 5.66 13.12
N VAL A 130 1.81 6.57 13.81
CA VAL A 130 0.48 7.06 13.41
C VAL A 130 0.64 8.29 12.54
N VAL A 131 0.29 8.16 11.26
CA VAL A 131 0.46 9.21 10.25
C VAL A 131 -0.80 10.06 10.18
N MET A 132 -0.69 11.33 10.61
CA MET A 132 -1.77 12.33 10.57
C MET A 132 -1.52 13.41 9.51
N GLU A 133 -0.25 13.62 9.15
CA GLU A 133 0.23 14.59 8.16
C GLU A 133 1.18 13.89 7.18
N PRO A 134 1.41 14.44 5.99
CA PRO A 134 2.35 13.84 5.03
C PRO A 134 3.75 13.66 5.62
N VAL A 135 4.31 12.47 5.49
CA VAL A 135 5.70 12.15 5.91
C VAL A 135 6.49 11.73 4.68
N SER A 136 7.71 12.25 4.54
CA SER A 136 8.57 11.97 3.39
C SER A 136 9.92 11.42 3.81
N PHE A 137 10.45 10.51 2.99
CA PHE A 137 11.76 9.89 3.16
C PHE A 137 12.51 9.95 1.83
N ASP A 138 13.82 10.06 1.92
CA ASP A 138 14.74 9.89 0.78
C ASP A 138 15.59 8.65 1.07
N ASP A 139 15.32 7.57 0.37
CA ASP A 139 15.95 6.26 0.55
C ASP A 139 16.42 5.72 -0.82
N GLY A 140 17.14 6.56 -1.55
CA GLY A 140 17.52 6.30 -2.94
C GLY A 140 16.33 6.30 -3.92
N VAL A 141 15.12 6.36 -3.36
CA VAL A 141 13.84 6.68 -4.02
C VAL A 141 13.09 7.65 -3.12
N LYS A 142 12.31 8.53 -3.72
CA LYS A 142 11.47 9.46 -2.94
C LYS A 142 10.22 8.73 -2.49
N ILE A 143 10.08 8.57 -1.18
CA ILE A 143 8.92 7.95 -0.53
C ILE A 143 8.11 9.03 0.16
N GLN A 144 6.81 9.05 -0.05
CA GLN A 144 5.90 9.88 0.75
C GLN A 144 4.70 9.06 1.19
N ILE A 145 4.40 9.09 2.49
CA ILE A 145 3.19 8.52 3.06
C ILE A 145 2.21 9.67 3.26
N LEU A 146 1.04 9.59 2.63
CA LEU A 146 0.07 10.67 2.55
C LEU A 146 -1.28 10.22 3.11
N PRO A 147 -1.82 10.89 4.17
CA PRO A 147 -3.22 10.72 4.55
C PRO A 147 -4.15 11.12 3.40
N ILE A 148 -5.08 10.23 3.06
CA ILE A 148 -5.98 10.44 1.94
C ILE A 148 -7.45 10.41 2.38
N PRO A 149 -8.22 11.52 2.18
CA PRO A 149 -9.66 11.49 2.38
C PRO A 149 -10.32 10.57 1.35
N ASN A 150 -11.19 9.67 1.79
CA ASN A 150 -11.97 8.81 0.91
C ASN A 150 -13.22 8.30 1.60
N SER A 151 -14.19 7.84 0.81
CA SER A 151 -15.46 7.31 1.32
C SER A 151 -15.33 5.89 1.84
N HIS A 152 -14.41 5.09 1.30
CA HIS A 152 -14.28 3.66 1.56
C HIS A 152 -13.91 3.36 3.02
N ALA A 153 -12.84 4.02 3.52
CA ALA A 153 -12.35 3.79 4.87
C ALA A 153 -11.74 5.06 5.48
N LYS A 154 -12.08 5.34 6.74
CA LYS A 154 -11.54 6.50 7.45
C LYS A 154 -10.08 6.32 7.81
N GLY A 155 -9.30 7.40 7.66
CA GLY A 155 -7.89 7.42 8.05
C GLY A 155 -7.01 6.56 7.15
N SER A 156 -7.35 6.48 5.87
CA SER A 156 -6.54 5.77 4.88
C SER A 156 -5.26 6.53 4.55
N LEU A 157 -4.24 5.77 4.17
CA LEU A 157 -2.96 6.26 3.69
C LEU A 157 -2.75 5.86 2.23
N ALA A 158 -2.07 6.71 1.48
CA ALA A 158 -1.47 6.41 0.20
C ALA A 158 0.05 6.38 0.34
N LEU A 159 0.72 5.55 -0.44
CA LEU A 159 2.17 5.54 -0.59
C LEU A 159 2.53 6.11 -1.96
N ILE A 160 3.34 7.16 -2.00
CA ILE A 160 3.84 7.77 -3.22
C ILE A 160 5.31 7.39 -3.37
N VAL A 161 5.64 6.85 -4.54
CA VAL A 161 7.00 6.47 -4.90
C VAL A 161 7.28 6.96 -6.32
N ASP A 162 8.15 7.93 -6.47
CA ASP A 162 8.44 8.59 -7.75
C ASP A 162 7.15 9.03 -8.47
N ASP A 163 6.82 8.44 -9.63
CA ASP A 163 5.61 8.75 -10.41
C ASP A 163 4.39 7.88 -10.05
N TYR A 164 4.51 6.98 -9.07
CA TYR A 164 3.44 6.06 -8.69
C TYR A 164 2.79 6.46 -7.38
N VAL A 165 1.46 6.36 -7.31
CA VAL A 165 0.66 6.54 -6.11
C VAL A 165 -0.12 5.27 -5.83
N PHE A 166 0.24 4.54 -4.79
CA PHE A 166 -0.47 3.36 -4.32
C PHE A 166 -1.59 3.82 -3.40
N LEU A 167 -2.83 3.61 -3.82
CA LEU A 167 -4.04 4.15 -3.21
C LEU A 167 -4.81 3.11 -2.37
N GLY A 168 -4.44 1.82 -2.45
CA GLY A 168 -5.28 0.76 -1.89
C GLY A 168 -6.69 0.86 -2.47
N ASP A 169 -7.69 0.91 -1.60
CA ASP A 169 -9.10 0.99 -1.96
C ASP A 169 -9.68 2.41 -1.88
N ALA A 170 -8.83 3.43 -1.78
CA ALA A 170 -9.27 4.79 -1.51
C ALA A 170 -10.25 5.36 -2.55
N THR A 171 -10.28 4.83 -3.77
CA THR A 171 -11.20 5.29 -4.83
C THR A 171 -12.54 4.55 -4.85
N TYR A 172 -12.75 3.59 -3.97
CA TYR A 172 -13.99 2.82 -3.91
C TYR A 172 -15.03 3.50 -3.01
N PRO A 173 -16.32 3.16 -3.19
CA PRO A 173 -17.38 3.62 -2.30
C PRO A 173 -17.26 2.98 -0.90
N MET A 174 -17.96 3.53 0.04
CA MET A 174 -18.28 2.87 1.30
C MET A 174 -19.27 1.74 1.04
N VAL A 175 -18.97 0.54 1.57
CA VAL A 175 -19.83 -0.64 1.41
C VAL A 175 -21.11 -0.48 2.23
N GLY A 176 -22.26 -0.71 1.60
CA GLY A 176 -23.56 -0.46 2.19
C GLY A 176 -24.10 -1.53 3.15
N HIS A 177 -23.49 -2.74 3.23
CA HIS A 177 -23.92 -3.86 4.11
C HIS A 177 -25.45 -4.11 4.10
N GLY A 178 -26.04 -4.22 2.89
CA GLY A 178 -27.49 -4.42 2.70
C GLY A 178 -28.22 -3.15 2.23
N ALA A 179 -27.53 -2.03 2.14
CA ALA A 179 -27.93 -0.81 1.44
C ALA A 179 -27.02 -0.61 0.21
N PRO A 180 -27.34 0.31 -0.71
CA PRO A 180 -26.43 0.65 -1.80
C PRO A 180 -25.07 1.14 -1.29
N ASP A 181 -24.00 0.80 -2.02
CA ASP A 181 -22.69 1.39 -1.80
C ASP A 181 -22.72 2.89 -2.14
N VAL A 182 -22.04 3.72 -1.35
CA VAL A 182 -22.17 5.18 -1.47
C VAL A 182 -20.83 5.90 -1.36
N TYR A 183 -20.75 7.06 -2.00
CA TYR A 183 -19.70 8.06 -1.78
C TYR A 183 -20.25 9.21 -0.93
N ASN A 184 -19.48 9.63 0.08
CA ASN A 184 -19.77 10.88 0.78
C ASN A 184 -19.39 12.07 -0.10
N VAL A 185 -20.33 12.98 -0.34
CA VAL A 185 -20.18 14.12 -1.27
C VAL A 185 -18.99 15.02 -0.89
N GLN A 186 -18.90 15.39 0.39
CA GLN A 186 -17.82 16.29 0.84
C GLN A 186 -16.47 15.62 0.71
N ILE A 187 -16.35 14.40 1.24
CA ILE A 187 -15.10 13.64 1.24
C ILE A 187 -14.63 13.36 -0.20
N LEU A 188 -15.54 12.98 -1.09
CA LEU A 188 -15.20 12.75 -2.51
C LEU A 188 -14.70 14.04 -3.18
N GLY A 189 -15.31 15.19 -2.88
CA GLY A 189 -14.83 16.48 -3.39
C GLY A 189 -13.43 16.85 -2.89
N GLU A 190 -13.12 16.58 -1.62
CA GLU A 190 -11.78 16.77 -1.03
C GLU A 190 -10.77 15.81 -1.64
N GLN A 191 -11.14 14.54 -1.81
CA GLN A 191 -10.32 13.53 -2.45
C GLN A 191 -9.93 13.92 -3.88
N ILE A 192 -10.89 14.32 -4.70
CA ILE A 192 -10.64 14.75 -6.09
C ILE A 192 -9.65 15.93 -6.12
N LYS A 193 -9.82 16.92 -5.24
CA LYS A 193 -8.89 18.07 -5.14
C LYS A 193 -7.48 17.61 -4.80
N LEU A 194 -7.34 16.72 -3.79
CA LEU A 194 -6.05 16.19 -3.39
C LEU A 194 -5.40 15.41 -4.54
N LEU A 195 -6.10 14.46 -5.14
CA LEU A 195 -5.57 13.64 -6.23
C LEU A 195 -5.14 14.48 -7.44
N LYS A 196 -5.87 15.55 -7.78
CA LYS A 196 -5.49 16.50 -8.83
C LYS A 196 -4.18 17.23 -8.52
N SER A 197 -3.94 17.56 -7.25
CA SER A 197 -2.74 18.30 -6.84
C SER A 197 -1.46 17.46 -6.87
N LEU A 198 -1.55 16.14 -6.87
CA LEU A 198 -0.39 15.25 -6.95
C LEU A 198 0.30 15.41 -8.32
N LYS A 199 1.64 15.37 -8.31
CA LYS A 199 2.44 15.48 -9.54
C LYS A 199 2.50 14.15 -10.30
N SER A 200 2.38 13.04 -9.60
CA SER A 200 2.41 11.68 -10.16
C SER A 200 1.34 11.49 -11.24
N THR A 201 1.64 10.68 -12.25
CA THR A 201 0.73 10.42 -13.38
C THR A 201 0.10 9.03 -13.32
N ARG A 202 0.58 8.13 -12.44
CA ARG A 202 0.19 6.73 -12.35
C ARG A 202 -0.39 6.40 -10.99
N PHE A 203 -1.65 5.98 -10.99
CA PHE A 203 -2.36 5.54 -9.80
C PHE A 203 -2.48 4.02 -9.75
N CYS A 204 -2.16 3.43 -8.61
CA CYS A 204 -2.22 1.99 -8.37
C CYS A 204 -3.37 1.69 -7.42
N LEU A 205 -4.34 0.90 -7.88
CA LEU A 205 -5.56 0.55 -7.15
C LEU A 205 -5.55 -0.94 -6.83
N SER A 206 -5.79 -1.30 -5.57
CA SER A 206 -5.96 -2.70 -5.17
C SER A 206 -7.21 -3.33 -5.80
N HIS A 207 -7.23 -4.65 -5.85
CA HIS A 207 -8.33 -5.44 -6.40
C HIS A 207 -8.69 -5.16 -7.87
N LYS A 208 -7.82 -4.48 -8.60
CA LYS A 208 -8.01 -4.22 -10.04
C LYS A 208 -6.96 -4.96 -10.85
N ARG A 209 -7.43 -5.77 -11.80
CA ARG A 209 -6.53 -6.45 -12.73
C ARG A 209 -5.61 -5.42 -13.40
N GLY A 210 -4.30 -5.64 -13.31
CA GLY A 210 -3.27 -4.77 -13.88
C GLY A 210 -2.88 -3.56 -13.02
N LEU A 211 -3.29 -3.52 -11.75
CA LEU A 211 -2.90 -2.56 -10.68
C LEU A 211 -2.89 -1.07 -11.12
N VAL A 212 -2.14 -0.71 -12.16
CA VAL A 212 -1.89 0.68 -12.61
C VAL A 212 -3.03 1.23 -13.46
N ARG A 213 -3.35 2.48 -13.18
CA ARG A 213 -4.29 3.30 -13.95
C ARG A 213 -3.65 4.66 -14.24
N ASP A 214 -4.04 5.24 -15.33
CA ASP A 214 -3.74 6.63 -15.65
C ASP A 214 -4.48 7.55 -14.65
N LYS A 215 -3.78 8.56 -14.13
CA LYS A 215 -4.31 9.51 -13.16
C LYS A 215 -5.57 10.20 -13.64
N ASP A 216 -5.53 10.69 -14.90
CA ASP A 216 -6.65 11.47 -15.43
C ASP A 216 -7.89 10.60 -15.60
N SER A 217 -7.72 9.33 -15.98
CA SER A 217 -8.81 8.35 -16.05
C SER A 217 -9.47 8.12 -14.70
N VAL A 218 -8.69 7.98 -13.62
CA VAL A 218 -9.21 7.80 -12.26
C VAL A 218 -9.94 9.06 -11.79
N ILE A 219 -9.35 10.23 -12.00
CA ILE A 219 -9.96 11.52 -11.64
C ILE A 219 -11.26 11.72 -12.40
N GLN A 220 -11.27 11.47 -13.70
CA GLN A 220 -12.47 11.60 -14.55
C GLN A 220 -13.60 10.68 -14.06
N PHE A 221 -13.27 9.44 -13.67
CA PHE A 221 -14.25 8.54 -13.04
C PHE A 221 -14.83 9.15 -11.77
N LEU A 222 -14.00 9.59 -10.82
CA LEU A 222 -14.46 10.18 -9.55
C LEU A 222 -15.27 11.46 -9.77
N GLU A 223 -14.89 12.29 -10.75
CA GLU A 223 -15.65 13.48 -11.15
C GLU A 223 -17.02 13.13 -11.75
N SER A 224 -17.11 12.05 -12.53
CA SER A 224 -18.37 11.56 -13.06
C SER A 224 -19.33 11.11 -11.97
N VAL A 225 -18.80 10.46 -10.92
CA VAL A 225 -19.55 10.13 -9.71
C VAL A 225 -19.98 11.41 -9.00
N TYR A 226 -19.06 12.35 -8.77
CA TYR A 226 -19.31 13.59 -8.06
C TYR A 226 -20.35 14.48 -8.78
N ALA A 227 -20.42 14.43 -10.11
CA ALA A 227 -21.40 15.18 -10.90
C ALA A 227 -22.85 14.74 -10.65
N ARG A 228 -23.08 13.50 -10.17
CA ARG A 228 -24.41 12.96 -9.82
C ARG A 228 -24.96 13.47 -8.50
N ARG A 229 -24.17 14.23 -7.71
CA ARG A 229 -24.61 14.78 -6.41
C ARG A 229 -25.85 15.67 -6.58
N ARG A 230 -26.76 15.58 -5.63
CA ARG A 230 -27.95 16.42 -5.58
C ARG A 230 -27.86 17.43 -4.43
N LYS A 231 -28.58 18.52 -4.55
CA LYS A 231 -28.63 19.54 -3.50
C LYS A 231 -29.22 18.93 -2.23
N ASN A 232 -28.57 19.17 -1.10
CA ASN A 232 -28.92 18.68 0.24
C ASN A 232 -28.79 17.16 0.45
N GLU A 233 -28.17 16.41 -0.46
CA GLU A 233 -27.78 15.01 -0.25
C GLU A 233 -26.32 14.93 0.17
N ASN A 234 -26.04 14.12 1.21
CA ASN A 234 -24.68 13.91 1.72
C ASN A 234 -23.98 12.72 1.04
N TYR A 235 -24.74 11.90 0.31
CA TYR A 235 -24.23 10.67 -0.29
C TYR A 235 -24.69 10.54 -1.75
N ILE A 236 -23.87 9.87 -2.53
CA ILE A 236 -24.11 9.52 -3.94
C ILE A 236 -24.03 8.00 -4.02
N GLU A 237 -25.04 7.34 -4.54
CA GLU A 237 -24.99 5.90 -4.82
C GLU A 237 -23.92 5.60 -5.88
N ALA A 238 -23.17 4.48 -5.66
CA ALA A 238 -22.04 4.08 -6.51
C ALA A 238 -22.48 3.57 -7.90
#